data_66af1f3818ba52a83553ece9a9d6bab6
#
_entry.id   66af1f3818ba52a83553ece9a9d6bab6
#
_cell.length_a   1.000
_cell.length_b   1.000
_cell.length_c   1.000
_cell.angle_alpha   90.00
_cell.angle_beta   90.00
_cell.angle_gamma   90.00
#
_symmetry.space_group_name_H-M   'P 1'
#
loop_
_entity.id
_entity.type
_entity.pdbx_description
1 polymer ?
#
loop_
_entity_poly.entity_id
_entity_poly.type
_entity_poly.pdbx_seq_one_letter_code
_entity_poly.pdbx_strand_id
1 'polypeptide(L)' 'MKQLIYFYGTFCSPCKSFRPTVDRVSQSYPVKFVDVDQEPQLVAEYGIRAVPTVVVVENGRAIDKKSGVLTEGQLVSMLA' A
#
# COMPACT_ATOMS: atom_id res chain seq x y z
N MET A 1 6.81 15.00 -3.19
CA MET A 1 5.58 14.57 -2.52
C MET A 1 5.55 13.05 -2.43
N LYS A 2 5.20 12.52 -1.28
CA LYS A 2 5.12 11.08 -1.08
C LYS A 2 3.73 10.56 -1.40
N GLN A 3 3.69 9.37 -1.99
CA GLN A 3 2.44 8.66 -2.31
C GLN A 3 2.53 7.24 -1.77
N LEU A 4 1.42 6.74 -1.25
CA LEU A 4 1.32 5.35 -0.81
C LEU A 4 0.70 4.53 -1.93
N ILE A 5 1.30 3.36 -2.21
CA ILE A 5 0.67 2.36 -3.08
C ILE A 5 0.30 1.18 -2.19
N TYR A 6 -0.98 0.85 -2.17
CA TYR A 6 -1.51 -0.23 -1.36
C TYR A 6 -1.84 -1.42 -2.26
N PHE A 7 -1.08 -2.49 -2.10
CA PHE A 7 -1.27 -3.74 -2.84
C PHE A 7 -2.13 -4.69 -2.02
N TYR A 8 -3.22 -5.15 -2.62
CA TYR A 8 -4.16 -6.04 -1.94
C TYR A 8 -4.61 -7.15 -2.87
N GLY A 9 -5.20 -8.22 -2.27
CA GLY A 9 -5.85 -9.29 -3.01
C GLY A 9 -7.31 -9.39 -2.62
N THR A 10 -8.17 -9.83 -3.52
CA THR A 10 -9.60 -9.96 -3.27
C THR A 10 -9.91 -11.09 -2.28
N PHE A 11 -9.01 -12.07 -2.17
CA PHE A 11 -9.20 -13.21 -1.24
C PHE A 11 -8.37 -13.07 0.03
N CYS A 12 -7.86 -11.90 0.29
CA CYS A 12 -6.93 -11.66 1.40
C CYS A 12 -7.72 -11.13 2.61
N SER A 13 -7.91 -11.97 3.63
CA SER A 13 -8.61 -11.55 4.84
C SER A 13 -7.89 -10.42 5.59
N PRO A 14 -6.56 -10.47 5.78
CA PRO A 14 -5.85 -9.33 6.39
C PRO A 14 -6.02 -8.04 5.60
N CYS A 15 -6.11 -8.12 4.26
CA CYS A 15 -6.35 -6.94 3.43
C CYS A 15 -7.70 -6.30 3.76
N LYS A 16 -8.72 -7.13 3.99
CA LYS A 16 -10.05 -6.63 4.34
C LYS A 16 -10.05 -5.91 5.69
N SER A 17 -9.34 -6.46 6.66
CA SER A 17 -9.20 -5.83 7.97
C SER A 17 -8.41 -4.52 7.90
N PHE A 18 -7.45 -4.45 7.00
CA PHE A 18 -6.57 -3.29 6.83
C PHE A 18 -7.24 -2.17 6.04
N ARG A 19 -8.21 -2.49 5.18
CA ARG A 19 -8.81 -1.53 4.26
C ARG A 19 -9.36 -0.28 4.94
N PRO A 20 -10.10 -0.37 6.05
CA PRO A 20 -10.60 0.85 6.71
C PRO A 20 -9.49 1.80 7.15
N THR A 21 -8.36 1.26 7.60
CA THR A 21 -7.20 2.07 7.98
C THR A 21 -6.61 2.78 6.78
N VAL A 22 -6.43 2.07 5.67
CA VAL A 22 -5.91 2.67 4.43
C VAL A 22 -6.87 3.72 3.89
N ASP A 23 -8.18 3.46 3.96
CA ASP A 23 -9.20 4.43 3.53
C ASP A 23 -9.09 5.73 4.32
N ARG A 24 -8.87 5.65 5.63
CA ARG A 24 -8.70 6.85 6.47
C ARG A 24 -7.46 7.64 6.05
N VAL A 25 -6.36 6.95 5.81
CA VAL A 25 -5.11 7.59 5.37
C VAL A 25 -5.31 8.26 4.01
N SER A 26 -6.10 7.65 3.13
CA SER A 26 -6.35 8.18 1.79
C SER A 26 -7.10 9.52 1.80
N GLN A 27 -7.72 9.88 2.91
CA GLN A 27 -8.39 11.17 3.04
C GLN A 27 -7.40 12.33 3.21
N SER A 28 -6.19 12.04 3.65
CA SER A 28 -5.17 13.07 3.94
C SER A 28 -3.92 12.94 3.07
N TYR A 29 -3.67 11.79 2.49
CA TYR A 29 -2.46 11.51 1.70
C TYR A 29 -2.85 10.81 0.41
N PRO A 30 -2.08 11.01 -0.69
CA PRO A 30 -2.35 10.30 -1.94
C PRO A 30 -2.12 8.80 -1.75
N VAL A 31 -3.13 8.00 -2.05
CA VAL A 31 -3.05 6.53 -1.98
C VAL A 31 -3.55 5.95 -3.30
N LYS A 32 -2.74 5.09 -3.90
CA LYS A 32 -3.14 4.30 -5.05
C LYS A 32 -3.46 2.88 -4.59
N PHE A 33 -4.67 2.40 -4.92
CA PHE A 33 -5.11 1.04 -4.59
C PHE A 33 -4.82 0.13 -5.77
N VAL A 34 -4.07 -0.95 -5.54
CA VAL A 34 -3.67 -1.88 -6.59
C VAL A 34 -4.11 -3.29 -6.23
N ASP A 35 -5.01 -3.84 -7.03
CA ASP A 35 -5.39 -5.25 -6.97
C ASP A 35 -4.30 -6.05 -7.68
N VAL A 36 -3.63 -6.94 -6.94
CA VAL A 36 -2.48 -7.68 -7.50
C VAL A 36 -2.86 -8.60 -8.65
N ASP A 37 -4.12 -9.02 -8.71
CA ASP A 37 -4.60 -9.87 -9.82
C ASP A 37 -4.88 -9.07 -11.09
N GLN A 38 -5.12 -7.77 -10.95
CA GLN A 38 -5.45 -6.90 -12.09
C GLN A 38 -4.23 -6.18 -12.65
N GLU A 39 -3.16 -6.04 -11.87
CA GLU A 39 -2.00 -5.26 -12.29
C GLU A 39 -0.69 -6.01 -12.05
N PRO A 40 -0.48 -7.12 -12.76
CA PRO A 40 0.73 -7.94 -12.57
C PRO A 40 2.02 -7.19 -12.91
N GLN A 41 1.97 -6.18 -13.77
CA GLN A 41 3.15 -5.39 -14.09
C GLN A 41 3.66 -4.63 -12.87
N LEU A 42 2.73 -4.04 -12.10
CA LEU A 42 3.11 -3.31 -10.88
C LEU A 42 3.62 -4.24 -9.80
N VAL A 43 3.02 -5.44 -9.70
CA VAL A 43 3.49 -6.47 -8.77
C VAL A 43 4.94 -6.81 -9.06
N ALA A 44 5.28 -7.01 -10.32
CA ALA A 44 6.65 -7.33 -10.73
C ALA A 44 7.58 -6.13 -10.51
N GLU A 45 7.13 -4.93 -10.87
CA GLU A 45 7.94 -3.73 -10.78
C GLU A 45 8.38 -3.45 -9.34
N TYR A 46 7.47 -3.63 -8.38
CA TYR A 46 7.75 -3.34 -6.97
C TYR A 46 8.17 -4.58 -6.18
N GLY A 47 8.26 -5.73 -6.82
CA GLY A 47 8.70 -6.96 -6.17
C GLY A 47 7.75 -7.42 -5.07
N ILE A 48 6.44 -7.33 -5.31
CA ILE A 48 5.43 -7.68 -4.31
C ILE A 48 5.31 -9.21 -4.24
N ARG A 49 5.49 -9.77 -3.03
CA ARG A 49 5.42 -11.21 -2.78
C ARG A 49 4.32 -11.62 -1.83
N ALA A 50 3.73 -10.67 -1.15
CA ALA A 50 2.70 -10.92 -0.15
C ALA A 50 1.71 -9.78 -0.15
N VAL A 51 0.50 -10.02 0.32
CA VAL A 51 -0.52 -8.99 0.52
C VAL A 51 -1.05 -9.09 1.93
N PRO A 52 -1.36 -7.97 2.57
CA PRO A 52 -1.21 -6.61 2.07
C PRO A 52 0.25 -6.16 2.12
N THR A 53 0.63 -5.33 1.16
CA THR A 53 1.94 -4.67 1.15
C THR A 53 1.71 -3.22 0.76
N VAL A 54 2.43 -2.31 1.42
CA VAL A 54 2.41 -0.90 1.08
C VAL A 54 3.79 -0.46 0.62
N VAL A 55 3.81 0.41 -0.37
CA VAL A 55 5.04 0.99 -0.91
C VAL A 55 4.89 2.49 -0.86
N VAL A 56 5.90 3.19 -0.33
CA VAL A 56 5.95 4.65 -0.39
C VAL A 56 6.80 5.05 -1.58
N VAL A 57 6.23 5.90 -2.43
CA VAL A 57 6.90 6.41 -3.63
C VAL A 57 7.06 7.90 -3.47
N GLU A 58 8.25 8.41 -3.77
CA GLU A 58 8.52 9.84 -3.78
C GLU A 58 9.24 10.19 -5.07
N ASN A 59 8.66 11.12 -5.83
CA ASN A 59 9.24 11.56 -7.10
C ASN A 59 9.52 10.39 -8.05
N GLY A 60 8.59 9.43 -8.09
CA GLY A 60 8.68 8.27 -8.97
C GLY A 60 9.59 7.15 -8.46
N ARG A 61 10.11 7.26 -7.25
CA ARG A 61 11.04 6.26 -6.68
C ARG A 61 10.44 5.62 -5.44
N ALA A 62 10.51 4.30 -5.36
CA ALA A 62 10.12 3.58 -4.14
C ALA A 62 11.17 3.82 -3.07
N ILE A 63 10.76 4.41 -1.95
CA ILE A 63 11.66 4.74 -0.84
C ILE A 63 11.42 3.90 0.40
N ASP A 64 10.29 3.19 0.47
CA ASP A 64 9.99 2.32 1.61
C ASP A 64 8.96 1.28 1.19
N LYS A 65 9.00 0.11 1.82
CA LYS A 65 8.07 -0.98 1.54
C LYS A 65 7.88 -1.80 2.81
N LYS A 66 6.63 -2.08 3.17
CA LYS A 66 6.31 -2.92 4.32
C LYS A 66 5.14 -3.83 4.01
N SER A 67 5.23 -5.07 4.47
CA SER A 67 4.18 -6.07 4.33
C SER A 67 3.45 -6.26 5.66
N GLY A 68 2.20 -6.69 5.59
CA GLY A 68 1.38 -6.97 6.75
C GLY A 68 0.47 -5.80 7.12
N VAL A 69 -0.37 -6.02 8.12
CA VAL A 69 -1.31 -5.01 8.59
C VAL A 69 -0.57 -4.01 9.49
N LEU A 70 -0.67 -2.75 9.14
CA LEU A 70 -0.03 -1.66 9.87
C LEU A 70 -1.10 -0.79 10.53
N THR A 71 -0.70 -0.04 11.56
CA THR A 71 -1.57 0.95 12.16
C THR A 71 -1.60 2.22 11.32
N GLU A 72 -2.63 3.02 11.53
CA GLU A 72 -2.72 4.33 10.87
C GLU A 72 -1.48 5.19 11.18
N GLY A 73 -1.04 5.19 12.44
CA GLY A 73 0.15 5.95 12.84
C GLY A 73 1.41 5.49 12.10
N GLN A 74 1.56 4.18 11.89
CA GLN A 74 2.69 3.67 11.12
C GLN A 74 2.65 4.14 9.67
N LEU A 75 1.47 4.12 9.05
CA LEU A 75 1.32 4.60 7.67
C LEU A 75 1.62 6.09 7.56
N VAL A 76 1.09 6.88 8.49
CA VAL A 76 1.35 8.33 8.49
C VAL A 76 2.83 8.61 8.68
N SER A 77 3.50 7.86 9.57
CA SER A 77 4.95 8.03 9.76
C SER A 77 5.74 7.74 8.50
N MET A 78 5.31 6.78 7.69
CA MET A 78 5.98 6.48 6.43
C MET A 78 5.79 7.61 5.41
N LEU A 79 4.66 8.32 5.48
CA LEU A 79 4.29 9.36 4.52
C LEU A 79 4.69 10.76 4.96
N ALA A 80 4.97 10.94 6.22
CA ALA A 80 5.31 12.24 6.79
C ALA A 80 6.66 12.78 6.30
#